data_aabd5ac85bbdfb3059cabb50263e5ed2
#
_entry.id   aabd5ac85bbdfb3059cabb50263e5ed2
#
_cell.length_a   1.000
_cell.length_b   1.000
_cell.length_c   1.000
_cell.angle_alpha   90.00
_cell.angle_beta   90.00
_cell.angle_gamma   90.00
#
_symmetry.space_group_name_H-M   'P 1'
#
loop_
_entity.id
_entity.type
_entity.pdbx_description
1 polymer ?
#
loop_
_entity_poly.entity_id
_entity_poly.type
_entity_poly.pdbx_seq_one_letter_code
_entity_poly.pdbx_strand_id
1 'polypeptide(L)'
;MSAETSAFAYANTQILQMLDQHPLPELKAAAEELSQNYRALEFHKSRHPLFHLAYLAVRFPATFDVNHKVLSVIPNPQDITSFLDLGAGPGTASVAAQDTFSDLKEMTLIDSDGQFQKISRTLLESRKTKLNFEQGLIHRLKGPYPADVVSMSYVLGELDEGAQAALIQEAWTWAQKYLSLIEPGTPRGYGRILRAREQLLAKGAYILGPCPHHNGCPLTGNDWCHFSVRLQRQEYHRRLKGVSLGYEDEKYSYLILSKESVTHPKARVIRPPRSLPGRQIFDLCTSNGVLRKTLTKKDGPAFKAAKHLRLGDAWDDDSGS
;
A
#
# COMPACT_ATOMS: atom_id res chain seq x y z
N MET A 1 -13.04 24.21 -17.86
CA MET A 1 -12.08 23.75 -16.83
C MET A 1 -11.36 22.55 -17.44
N SER A 2 -10.06 22.65 -17.77
CA SER A 2 -9.27 21.50 -18.20
C SER A 2 -9.25 20.50 -17.05
N ALA A 3 -9.61 19.24 -17.33
CA ALA A 3 -9.44 18.17 -16.35
C ALA A 3 -7.98 18.17 -15.89
N GLU A 4 -7.73 18.42 -14.61
CA GLU A 4 -6.38 18.32 -14.07
C GLU A 4 -5.89 16.90 -14.32
N THR A 5 -4.73 16.77 -14.93
CA THR A 5 -4.08 15.46 -15.13
C THR A 5 -3.81 14.83 -13.78
N SER A 6 -4.12 13.53 -13.59
CA SER A 6 -3.85 12.85 -12.31
C SER A 6 -2.36 12.91 -11.96
N ALA A 7 -2.02 12.88 -10.66
CA ALA A 7 -0.63 12.90 -10.22
C ALA A 7 0.14 11.69 -10.77
N PHE A 8 -0.52 10.52 -10.85
CA PHE A 8 0.06 9.34 -11.48
C PHE A 8 0.37 9.55 -12.97
N ALA A 9 -0.56 10.14 -13.73
CA ALA A 9 -0.34 10.34 -15.17
C ALA A 9 0.84 11.30 -15.41
N TYR A 10 0.96 12.36 -14.60
CA TYR A 10 2.12 13.25 -14.64
C TYR A 10 3.41 12.50 -14.29
N ALA A 11 3.47 11.82 -13.14
CA ALA A 11 4.63 11.06 -12.70
C ALA A 11 5.06 10.01 -13.74
N ASN A 12 4.08 9.29 -14.31
CA ASN A 12 4.34 8.29 -15.36
C ASN A 12 4.97 8.92 -16.61
N THR A 13 4.54 10.12 -17.01
CA THR A 13 5.14 10.85 -18.13
C THR A 13 6.61 11.21 -17.83
N GLN A 14 6.91 11.68 -16.61
CA GLN A 14 8.28 11.96 -16.20
C GLN A 14 9.15 10.70 -16.18
N ILE A 15 8.62 9.60 -15.68
CA ILE A 15 9.31 8.30 -15.68
C ILE A 15 9.65 7.87 -17.10
N LEU A 16 8.70 7.94 -18.03
CA LEU A 16 8.95 7.59 -19.44
C LEU A 16 10.07 8.44 -20.04
N GLN A 17 10.06 9.76 -19.82
CA GLN A 17 11.11 10.65 -20.27
C GLN A 17 12.50 10.30 -19.72
N MET A 18 12.57 9.88 -18.44
CA MET A 18 13.82 9.41 -17.84
C MET A 18 14.30 8.10 -18.47
N LEU A 19 13.38 7.15 -18.70
CA LEU A 19 13.72 5.83 -19.26
C LEU A 19 14.18 5.95 -20.73
N ASP A 20 13.56 6.81 -21.52
CA ASP A 20 13.89 7.01 -22.94
C ASP A 20 15.31 7.55 -23.18
N GLN A 21 15.97 8.06 -22.15
CA GLN A 21 17.36 8.52 -22.21
C GLN A 21 18.38 7.37 -22.16
N HIS A 22 17.93 6.12 -21.91
CA HIS A 22 18.81 4.99 -21.70
C HIS A 22 18.51 3.81 -22.64
N PRO A 23 19.55 3.08 -23.10
CA PRO A 23 19.35 1.91 -23.94
C PRO A 23 18.53 0.81 -23.24
N LEU A 24 17.54 0.26 -23.93
CA LEU A 24 16.69 -0.80 -23.41
C LEU A 24 17.44 -2.01 -22.85
N PRO A 25 18.54 -2.50 -23.46
CA PRO A 25 19.31 -3.61 -22.90
C PRO A 25 19.90 -3.33 -21.51
N GLU A 26 20.38 -2.10 -21.26
CA GLU A 26 20.93 -1.69 -19.97
C GLU A 26 19.83 -1.61 -18.90
N LEU A 27 18.68 -1.05 -19.24
CA LEU A 27 17.51 -1.02 -18.35
C LEU A 27 17.01 -2.43 -18.02
N LYS A 28 17.06 -3.35 -18.99
CA LYS A 28 16.72 -4.77 -18.74
C LYS A 28 17.68 -5.41 -17.75
N ALA A 29 18.98 -5.24 -17.93
CA ALA A 29 19.98 -5.79 -17.00
C ALA A 29 19.75 -5.27 -15.57
N ALA A 30 19.50 -3.97 -15.42
CA ALA A 30 19.19 -3.35 -14.13
C ALA A 30 17.89 -3.91 -13.52
N ALA A 31 16.83 -4.13 -14.32
CA ALA A 31 15.56 -4.68 -13.86
C ALA A 31 15.68 -6.16 -13.46
N GLU A 32 16.51 -6.94 -14.15
CA GLU A 32 16.80 -8.33 -13.80
C GLU A 32 17.57 -8.43 -12.48
N GLU A 33 18.61 -7.62 -12.28
CA GLU A 33 19.34 -7.54 -11.01
C GLU A 33 18.44 -7.14 -9.86
N LEU A 34 17.62 -6.10 -10.07
CA LEU A 34 16.61 -5.67 -9.09
C LEU A 34 15.68 -6.83 -8.70
N SER A 35 15.17 -7.57 -9.69
CA SER A 35 14.25 -8.69 -9.46
C SER A 35 14.92 -9.86 -8.72
N GLN A 36 16.21 -10.10 -8.96
CA GLN A 36 17.00 -11.12 -8.24
C GLN A 36 17.20 -10.70 -6.78
N ASN A 37 17.60 -9.45 -6.52
CA ASN A 37 17.78 -8.91 -5.18
C ASN A 37 16.49 -8.94 -4.34
N TYR A 38 15.36 -8.64 -4.95
CA TYR A 38 14.05 -8.78 -4.27
C TYR A 38 13.73 -10.22 -3.87
N ARG A 39 14.03 -11.20 -4.74
CA ARG A 39 13.85 -12.62 -4.42
C ARG A 39 14.81 -13.11 -3.33
N ALA A 40 16.03 -12.60 -3.33
CA ALA A 40 17.05 -12.90 -2.31
C ALA A 40 16.83 -12.15 -0.98
N LEU A 41 15.88 -11.23 -0.91
CA LEU A 41 15.65 -10.31 0.23
C LEU A 41 16.85 -9.39 0.52
N GLU A 42 17.61 -9.03 -0.51
CA GLU A 42 18.83 -8.24 -0.45
C GLU A 42 18.62 -6.85 -1.11
N PHE A 43 17.60 -6.12 -0.67
CA PHE A 43 17.13 -4.87 -1.29
C PHE A 43 18.21 -3.80 -1.47
N HIS A 44 19.20 -3.75 -0.59
CA HIS A 44 20.28 -2.73 -0.59
C HIS A 44 21.53 -3.13 -1.37
N LYS A 45 21.55 -4.26 -2.06
CA LYS A 45 22.75 -4.77 -2.72
C LYS A 45 22.88 -4.42 -4.20
N SER A 46 21.89 -3.74 -4.79
CA SER A 46 22.04 -3.36 -6.19
C SER A 46 23.14 -2.30 -6.33
N ARG A 47 24.10 -2.59 -7.21
CA ARG A 47 25.17 -1.66 -7.59
C ARG A 47 25.02 -1.17 -9.03
N HIS A 48 23.96 -1.57 -9.71
CA HIS A 48 23.76 -1.18 -11.10
C HIS A 48 23.52 0.34 -11.19
N PRO A 49 24.22 1.06 -12.10
CA PRO A 49 24.07 2.51 -12.25
C PRO A 49 22.63 2.95 -12.51
N LEU A 50 21.84 2.11 -13.20
CA LEU A 50 20.44 2.38 -13.54
C LEU A 50 19.44 1.76 -12.52
N PHE A 51 19.87 1.44 -11.29
CA PHE A 51 19.01 0.86 -10.25
C PHE A 51 17.72 1.67 -10.03
N HIS A 52 17.86 2.99 -9.85
CA HIS A 52 16.72 3.86 -9.58
C HIS A 52 15.72 3.88 -10.75
N LEU A 53 16.21 3.89 -11.99
CA LEU A 53 15.35 3.83 -13.18
C LEU A 53 14.66 2.48 -13.34
N ALA A 54 15.38 1.39 -13.06
CA ALA A 54 14.77 0.05 -13.04
C ALA A 54 13.69 -0.05 -11.98
N TYR A 55 13.90 0.53 -10.78
CA TYR A 55 12.90 0.61 -9.73
C TYR A 55 11.65 1.37 -10.20
N LEU A 56 11.81 2.55 -10.80
CA LEU A 56 10.70 3.33 -11.35
C LEU A 56 9.90 2.54 -12.38
N ALA A 57 10.59 1.84 -13.28
CA ALA A 57 9.95 1.11 -14.35
C ALA A 57 9.19 -0.14 -13.86
N VAL A 58 9.70 -0.82 -12.82
CA VAL A 58 9.18 -2.14 -12.41
C VAL A 58 8.35 -2.08 -11.16
N ARG A 59 8.72 -1.24 -10.19
CA ARG A 59 8.07 -1.20 -8.87
C ARG A 59 7.08 -0.05 -8.70
N PHE A 60 7.39 1.13 -9.25
CA PHE A 60 6.58 2.32 -9.04
C PHE A 60 5.11 2.12 -9.41
N PRO A 61 4.72 1.59 -10.59
CA PRO A 61 3.31 1.42 -10.93
C PRO A 61 2.58 0.47 -9.97
N ALA A 62 3.23 -0.65 -9.60
CA ALA A 62 2.64 -1.64 -8.72
C ALA A 62 2.42 -1.10 -7.30
N THR A 63 3.42 -0.42 -6.74
CA THR A 63 3.33 0.18 -5.41
C THR A 63 2.41 1.39 -5.39
N PHE A 64 2.29 2.14 -6.50
CA PHE A 64 1.29 3.21 -6.65
C PHE A 64 -0.13 2.66 -6.50
N ASP A 65 -0.50 1.65 -7.29
CA ASP A 65 -1.85 1.07 -7.25
C ASP A 65 -2.21 0.53 -5.86
N VAL A 66 -1.23 -0.07 -5.16
CA VAL A 66 -1.42 -0.51 -3.76
C VAL A 66 -1.67 0.68 -2.85
N ASN A 67 -0.80 1.70 -2.88
CA ASN A 67 -0.93 2.88 -2.02
C ASN A 67 -2.26 3.61 -2.29
N HIS A 68 -2.61 3.83 -3.55
CA HIS A 68 -3.86 4.47 -3.93
C HIS A 68 -5.08 3.68 -3.41
N LYS A 69 -5.09 2.34 -3.58
CA LYS A 69 -6.15 1.49 -3.05
C LYS A 69 -6.25 1.54 -1.52
N VAL A 70 -5.12 1.54 -0.83
CA VAL A 70 -5.09 1.57 0.64
C VAL A 70 -5.51 2.95 1.16
N LEU A 71 -4.95 4.02 0.62
CA LEU A 71 -5.30 5.39 1.05
C LEU A 71 -6.77 5.73 0.76
N SER A 72 -7.36 5.17 -0.31
CA SER A 72 -8.79 5.35 -0.64
C SER A 72 -9.76 4.72 0.39
N VAL A 73 -9.26 3.95 1.36
CA VAL A 73 -10.07 3.47 2.50
C VAL A 73 -10.34 4.58 3.51
N ILE A 74 -9.50 5.62 3.55
CA ILE A 74 -9.65 6.75 4.47
C ILE A 74 -10.89 7.55 4.07
N PRO A 75 -11.87 7.72 4.99
CA PRO A 75 -13.08 8.47 4.71
C PRO A 75 -12.80 9.97 4.61
N ASN A 76 -13.71 10.70 3.96
CA ASN A 76 -13.66 12.16 3.82
C ASN A 76 -12.30 12.66 3.32
N PRO A 77 -11.85 12.26 2.12
CA PRO A 77 -10.52 12.58 1.62
C PRO A 77 -10.24 14.09 1.52
N GLN A 78 -11.28 14.93 1.44
CA GLN A 78 -11.19 16.39 1.48
C GLN A 78 -10.72 16.95 2.84
N ASP A 79 -10.86 16.19 3.91
CA ASP A 79 -10.46 16.62 5.26
C ASP A 79 -8.95 16.35 5.52
N ILE A 80 -8.25 15.71 4.58
CA ILE A 80 -6.82 15.44 4.68
C ILE A 80 -6.04 16.57 4.01
N THR A 81 -5.30 17.31 4.82
CA THR A 81 -4.56 18.50 4.38
C THR A 81 -3.05 18.35 4.47
N SER A 82 -2.56 17.36 5.21
CA SER A 82 -1.12 17.10 5.38
C SER A 82 -0.79 15.61 5.32
N PHE A 83 0.38 15.28 4.74
CA PHE A 83 0.84 13.92 4.55
C PHE A 83 2.33 13.80 4.86
N LEU A 84 2.71 12.81 5.66
CA LEU A 84 4.10 12.46 5.95
C LEU A 84 4.42 11.10 5.37
N ASP A 85 5.44 11.02 4.52
CA ASP A 85 5.91 9.80 3.86
C ASP A 85 7.28 9.39 4.43
N LEU A 86 7.29 8.35 5.24
CA LEU A 86 8.49 7.83 5.91
C LEU A 86 9.09 6.67 5.10
N GLY A 87 10.31 6.84 4.60
CA GLY A 87 10.92 5.95 3.62
C GLY A 87 10.28 6.14 2.25
N ALA A 88 10.14 7.39 1.84
CA ALA A 88 9.38 7.78 0.66
C ALA A 88 9.91 7.21 -0.65
N GLY A 89 11.20 6.85 -0.72
CA GLY A 89 11.83 6.43 -1.96
C GLY A 89 11.58 7.45 -3.09
N PRO A 90 11.09 7.02 -4.26
CA PRO A 90 10.75 7.92 -5.36
C PRO A 90 9.43 8.69 -5.15
N GLY A 91 8.82 8.64 -3.96
CA GLY A 91 7.58 9.34 -3.63
C GLY A 91 6.30 8.64 -4.10
N THR A 92 6.31 7.32 -4.21
CA THR A 92 5.15 6.57 -4.75
C THR A 92 3.89 6.73 -3.91
N ALA A 93 4.01 6.63 -2.56
CA ALA A 93 2.88 6.85 -1.66
C ALA A 93 2.42 8.31 -1.69
N SER A 94 3.37 9.24 -1.84
CA SER A 94 3.09 10.66 -1.98
C SER A 94 2.32 11.00 -3.26
N VAL A 95 2.67 10.39 -4.41
CA VAL A 95 1.90 10.54 -5.66
C VAL A 95 0.49 9.95 -5.50
N ALA A 96 0.36 8.80 -4.84
CA ALA A 96 -0.95 8.23 -4.55
C ALA A 96 -1.79 9.11 -3.61
N ALA A 97 -1.16 9.74 -2.62
CA ALA A 97 -1.82 10.68 -1.72
C ALA A 97 -2.36 11.92 -2.47
N GLN A 98 -1.60 12.46 -3.43
CA GLN A 98 -2.07 13.57 -4.27
C GLN A 98 -3.28 13.20 -5.14
N ASP A 99 -3.40 11.95 -5.60
CA ASP A 99 -4.56 11.51 -6.37
C ASP A 99 -5.76 11.12 -5.47
N THR A 100 -5.50 10.85 -4.18
CA THR A 100 -6.54 10.43 -3.23
C THR A 100 -7.14 11.62 -2.47
N PHE A 101 -6.31 12.59 -2.04
CA PHE A 101 -6.70 13.67 -1.14
C PHE A 101 -6.78 15.00 -1.89
N SER A 102 -7.99 15.46 -2.18
CA SER A 102 -8.24 16.66 -3.02
C SER A 102 -7.71 17.97 -2.44
N ASP A 103 -7.70 18.09 -1.11
CA ASP A 103 -7.34 19.32 -0.40
C ASP A 103 -5.96 19.27 0.27
N LEU A 104 -5.09 18.39 -0.22
CA LEU A 104 -3.73 18.21 0.29
C LEU A 104 -2.88 19.46 0.07
N LYS A 105 -2.49 20.13 1.16
CA LYS A 105 -1.77 21.42 1.17
C LYS A 105 -0.28 21.25 1.39
N GLU A 106 0.11 20.25 2.17
CA GLU A 106 1.51 20.05 2.55
C GLU A 106 1.88 18.57 2.61
N MET A 107 3.07 18.26 2.13
CA MET A 107 3.64 16.93 2.21
C MET A 107 5.09 17.01 2.67
N THR A 108 5.47 16.10 3.56
CA THR A 108 6.86 15.91 3.96
C THR A 108 7.30 14.50 3.57
N LEU A 109 8.37 14.42 2.79
CA LEU A 109 8.96 13.17 2.33
C LEU A 109 10.32 13.00 2.97
N ILE A 110 10.53 11.87 3.65
CA ILE A 110 11.79 11.57 4.33
C ILE A 110 12.33 10.25 3.78
N ASP A 111 13.55 10.30 3.25
CA ASP A 111 14.28 9.11 2.76
C ASP A 111 15.77 9.29 2.93
N SER A 112 16.50 8.20 3.07
CA SER A 112 17.97 8.21 3.17
C SER A 112 18.65 8.32 1.81
N ASP A 113 17.98 7.92 0.72
CA ASP A 113 18.52 7.92 -0.64
C ASP A 113 18.33 9.27 -1.33
N GLY A 114 19.41 10.06 -1.42
CA GLY A 114 19.39 11.38 -2.05
C GLY A 114 19.06 11.33 -3.56
N GLN A 115 19.26 10.20 -4.26
CA GLN A 115 18.89 10.07 -5.66
C GLN A 115 17.39 9.86 -5.81
N PHE A 116 16.77 9.02 -4.98
CA PHE A 116 15.32 8.91 -4.92
C PHE A 116 14.67 10.24 -4.53
N GLN A 117 15.27 11.00 -3.63
CA GLN A 117 14.76 12.32 -3.27
C GLN A 117 14.78 13.30 -4.45
N LYS A 118 15.80 13.26 -5.31
CA LYS A 118 15.82 14.08 -6.56
C LYS A 118 14.73 13.65 -7.52
N ILE A 119 14.54 12.35 -7.67
CA ILE A 119 13.48 11.77 -8.52
C ILE A 119 12.11 12.18 -7.98
N SER A 120 11.85 12.02 -6.70
CA SER A 120 10.55 12.36 -6.11
C SER A 120 10.18 13.83 -6.28
N ARG A 121 11.15 14.75 -6.24
CA ARG A 121 10.93 16.17 -6.59
C ARG A 121 10.36 16.30 -8.00
N THR A 122 10.97 15.66 -8.99
CA THR A 122 10.49 15.70 -10.39
C THR A 122 9.10 15.07 -10.54
N LEU A 123 8.82 13.96 -9.86
CA LEU A 123 7.54 13.27 -9.99
C LEU A 123 6.36 14.02 -9.33
N LEU A 124 6.63 14.90 -8.36
CA LEU A 124 5.63 15.63 -7.58
C LEU A 124 5.50 17.12 -7.92
N GLU A 125 6.32 17.65 -8.83
CA GLU A 125 6.46 19.09 -9.09
C GLU A 125 5.20 19.75 -9.67
N SER A 126 4.29 19.00 -10.27
CA SER A 126 3.11 19.54 -10.99
C SER A 126 1.98 20.04 -10.10
N ARG A 127 2.06 19.93 -8.78
CA ARG A 127 0.95 20.21 -7.88
C ARG A 127 1.14 21.46 -7.02
N LYS A 128 0.02 22.05 -6.61
CA LYS A 128 -0.01 23.21 -5.70
C LYS A 128 0.34 22.86 -4.25
N THR A 129 0.61 21.59 -3.95
CA THR A 129 0.96 21.11 -2.63
C THR A 129 2.37 21.55 -2.26
N LYS A 130 2.54 22.15 -1.08
CA LYS A 130 3.86 22.47 -0.54
C LYS A 130 4.62 21.19 -0.25
N LEU A 131 5.82 21.04 -0.81
CA LEU A 131 6.64 19.85 -0.66
C LEU A 131 7.86 20.15 0.21
N ASN A 132 8.03 19.39 1.28
CA ASN A 132 9.20 19.39 2.13
C ASN A 132 9.93 18.05 1.94
N PHE A 133 11.26 18.12 1.80
CA PHE A 133 12.09 16.95 1.62
C PHE A 133 13.20 16.95 2.65
N GLU A 134 13.32 15.86 3.38
CA GLU A 134 14.39 15.64 4.35
C GLU A 134 15.17 14.38 4.01
N GLN A 135 16.48 14.48 3.92
CA GLN A 135 17.35 13.32 3.74
C GLN A 135 17.79 12.81 5.09
N GLY A 136 17.37 11.59 5.45
CA GLY A 136 17.70 11.03 6.75
C GLY A 136 17.28 9.57 6.91
N LEU A 137 17.90 8.91 7.87
CA LEU A 137 17.53 7.56 8.29
C LEU A 137 16.28 7.63 9.16
N ILE A 138 15.15 7.09 8.70
CA ILE A 138 13.85 7.21 9.36
C ILE A 138 13.84 6.74 10.83
N HIS A 139 14.64 5.75 11.19
CA HIS A 139 14.77 5.26 12.56
C HIS A 139 15.68 6.13 13.47
N ARG A 140 16.22 7.23 12.95
CA ARG A 140 17.05 8.21 13.67
C ARG A 140 16.47 9.61 13.67
N LEU A 141 15.26 9.77 13.16
CA LEU A 141 14.60 11.06 13.09
C LEU A 141 14.34 11.60 14.50
N LYS A 142 14.47 12.92 14.62
CA LYS A 142 14.12 13.65 15.82
C LYS A 142 12.94 14.55 15.51
N GLY A 143 11.73 14.00 15.67
CA GLY A 143 10.48 14.71 15.43
C GLY A 143 10.21 15.84 16.44
N PRO A 144 9.01 16.41 16.43
CA PRO A 144 7.82 15.84 15.79
C PRO A 144 7.65 16.23 14.30
N TYR A 145 7.01 15.34 13.53
CA TYR A 145 6.57 15.57 12.15
C TYR A 145 5.05 15.40 12.04
N PRO A 146 4.24 16.31 12.60
CA PRO A 146 2.79 16.13 12.63
C PRO A 146 2.18 16.19 11.22
N ALA A 147 1.30 15.24 10.91
CA ALA A 147 0.53 15.21 9.67
C ALA A 147 -0.81 14.52 9.89
N ASP A 148 -1.84 14.89 9.11
CA ASP A 148 -3.13 14.20 9.14
C ASP A 148 -2.98 12.71 8.87
N VAL A 149 -2.17 12.37 7.87
CA VAL A 149 -1.82 10.99 7.54
C VAL A 149 -0.31 10.80 7.56
N VAL A 150 0.15 9.81 8.30
CA VAL A 150 1.53 9.30 8.26
C VAL A 150 1.54 7.98 7.52
N SER A 151 2.43 7.80 6.55
CA SER A 151 2.56 6.59 5.74
C SER A 151 3.94 5.96 5.88
N MET A 152 3.97 4.65 6.01
CA MET A 152 5.14 3.79 5.86
C MET A 152 4.81 2.68 4.86
N SER A 153 5.35 2.77 3.65
CA SER A 153 5.02 1.85 2.56
C SER A 153 6.26 1.09 2.10
N TYR A 154 6.28 -0.23 2.34
CA TYR A 154 7.36 -1.16 1.99
C TYR A 154 8.72 -0.86 2.63
N VAL A 155 8.75 -0.20 3.79
CA VAL A 155 9.99 0.27 4.43
C VAL A 155 10.35 -0.48 5.71
N LEU A 156 9.36 -1.04 6.42
CA LEU A 156 9.65 -1.72 7.70
C LEU A 156 10.58 -2.92 7.52
N GLY A 157 10.57 -3.55 6.33
CA GLY A 157 11.45 -4.66 6.03
C GLY A 157 12.95 -4.35 6.03
N GLU A 158 13.32 -3.09 5.99
CA GLU A 158 14.69 -2.59 5.98
C GLU A 158 15.27 -2.42 7.39
N LEU A 159 14.43 -2.51 8.41
CA LEU A 159 14.78 -2.27 9.81
C LEU A 159 14.78 -3.56 10.62
N ASP A 160 15.59 -3.62 11.67
CA ASP A 160 15.46 -4.65 12.70
C ASP A 160 14.17 -4.47 13.53
N GLU A 161 13.77 -5.49 14.28
CA GLU A 161 12.49 -5.48 15.01
C GLU A 161 12.41 -4.39 16.07
N GLY A 162 13.52 -4.07 16.72
CA GLY A 162 13.55 -2.99 17.73
C GLY A 162 13.34 -1.61 17.09
N ALA A 163 14.04 -1.35 15.98
CA ALA A 163 13.88 -0.12 15.22
C ALA A 163 12.48 -0.01 14.58
N GLN A 164 11.89 -1.13 14.10
CA GLN A 164 10.49 -1.17 13.63
C GLN A 164 9.53 -0.71 14.73
N ALA A 165 9.63 -1.31 15.94
CA ALA A 165 8.73 -1.00 17.04
C ALA A 165 8.85 0.47 17.49
N ALA A 166 10.07 1.00 17.58
CA ALA A 166 10.31 2.39 17.94
C ALA A 166 9.74 3.35 16.88
N LEU A 167 10.04 3.11 15.60
CA LEU A 167 9.54 3.95 14.51
C LEU A 167 8.02 3.94 14.40
N ILE A 168 7.37 2.78 14.56
CA ILE A 168 5.91 2.66 14.56
C ILE A 168 5.30 3.50 15.70
N GLN A 169 5.93 3.49 16.87
CA GLN A 169 5.51 4.31 18.02
C GLN A 169 5.62 5.81 17.71
N GLU A 170 6.74 6.25 17.17
CA GLU A 170 6.96 7.64 16.78
C GLU A 170 5.99 8.08 15.68
N ALA A 171 5.85 7.29 14.61
CA ALA A 171 4.93 7.56 13.53
C ALA A 171 3.47 7.68 14.03
N TRP A 172 3.07 6.85 15.00
CA TRP A 172 1.77 6.98 15.63
C TRP A 172 1.62 8.30 16.40
N THR A 173 2.65 8.77 17.10
CA THR A 173 2.56 10.06 17.80
C THR A 173 2.46 11.24 16.84
N TRP A 174 3.09 11.15 15.67
CA TRP A 174 3.05 12.20 14.64
C TRP A 174 1.75 12.21 13.83
N ALA A 175 1.09 11.06 13.68
CA ALA A 175 -0.20 10.97 13.03
C ALA A 175 -1.26 11.75 13.81
N GLN A 176 -1.92 12.71 13.15
CA GLN A 176 -3.01 13.49 13.76
C GLN A 176 -4.35 12.77 13.60
N LYS A 177 -4.55 12.06 12.47
CA LYS A 177 -5.79 11.32 12.16
C LYS A 177 -5.51 9.85 11.87
N TYR A 178 -4.59 9.56 10.94
CA TYR A 178 -4.37 8.20 10.44
C TYR A 178 -2.90 7.83 10.34
N LEU A 179 -2.62 6.55 10.61
CA LEU A 179 -1.33 5.91 10.28
C LEU A 179 -1.59 4.79 9.27
N SER A 180 -0.93 4.85 8.13
CA SER A 180 -1.00 3.84 7.05
C SER A 180 0.29 3.04 7.00
N LEU A 181 0.20 1.72 7.12
CA LEU A 181 1.30 0.77 7.02
C LEU A 181 1.02 -0.19 5.88
N ILE A 182 1.98 -0.36 4.98
CA ILE A 182 1.89 -1.28 3.84
C ILE A 182 3.18 -2.09 3.75
N GLU A 183 3.04 -3.41 3.62
CA GLU A 183 4.15 -4.35 3.48
C GLU A 183 3.86 -5.37 2.38
N PRO A 184 4.88 -6.06 1.83
CA PRO A 184 4.65 -7.14 0.87
C PRO A 184 3.67 -8.20 1.42
N GLY A 185 2.79 -8.74 0.57
CA GLY A 185 1.80 -9.77 0.92
C GLY A 185 2.43 -11.15 1.17
N THR A 186 3.55 -11.20 1.86
CA THR A 186 4.29 -12.39 2.27
C THR A 186 4.08 -12.67 3.75
N PRO A 187 4.34 -13.90 4.24
CA PRO A 187 4.28 -14.19 5.68
C PRO A 187 5.11 -13.23 6.54
N ARG A 188 6.30 -12.82 6.07
CA ARG A 188 7.16 -11.85 6.77
C ARG A 188 6.56 -10.45 6.81
N GLY A 189 6.03 -9.97 5.67
CA GLY A 189 5.37 -8.66 5.61
C GLY A 189 4.12 -8.62 6.49
N TYR A 190 3.28 -9.66 6.41
CA TYR A 190 2.13 -9.80 7.30
C TYR A 190 2.54 -9.82 8.79
N GLY A 191 3.62 -10.53 9.15
CA GLY A 191 4.11 -10.57 10.53
C GLY A 191 4.49 -9.18 11.07
N ARG A 192 5.07 -8.30 10.23
CA ARG A 192 5.33 -6.89 10.61
C ARG A 192 4.05 -6.12 10.85
N ILE A 193 3.08 -6.25 9.93
CA ILE A 193 1.76 -5.63 10.07
C ILE A 193 1.03 -6.12 11.33
N LEU A 194 1.11 -7.41 11.64
CA LEU A 194 0.48 -7.98 12.83
C LEU A 194 1.10 -7.43 14.13
N ARG A 195 2.43 -7.37 14.22
CA ARG A 195 3.12 -6.76 15.37
C ARG A 195 2.75 -5.28 15.56
N ALA A 196 2.74 -4.51 14.48
CA ALA A 196 2.32 -3.11 14.52
C ALA A 196 0.87 -2.96 15.00
N ARG A 197 -0.02 -3.84 14.54
CA ARG A 197 -1.42 -3.89 14.96
C ARG A 197 -1.54 -4.11 16.48
N GLU A 198 -0.87 -5.13 17.00
CA GLU A 198 -0.91 -5.46 18.44
C GLU A 198 -0.34 -4.32 19.29
N GLN A 199 0.82 -3.78 18.88
CA GLN A 199 1.47 -2.66 19.56
C GLN A 199 0.56 -1.43 19.67
N LEU A 200 -0.11 -1.04 18.59
CA LEU A 200 -0.88 0.20 18.55
C LEU A 200 -2.30 0.04 19.09
N LEU A 201 -2.90 -1.13 19.00
CA LEU A 201 -4.15 -1.43 19.73
C LEU A 201 -3.95 -1.32 21.25
N ALA A 202 -2.82 -1.81 21.77
CA ALA A 202 -2.47 -1.63 23.19
C ALA A 202 -2.27 -0.15 23.60
N LYS A 203 -2.14 0.76 22.61
CA LYS A 203 -2.05 2.22 22.80
C LYS A 203 -3.37 2.95 22.52
N GLY A 204 -4.46 2.22 22.34
CA GLY A 204 -5.80 2.79 22.11
C GLY A 204 -6.07 3.23 20.67
N ALA A 205 -5.28 2.77 19.69
CA ALA A 205 -5.58 3.02 18.29
C ALA A 205 -6.83 2.25 17.84
N TYR A 206 -7.57 2.81 16.88
CA TYR A 206 -8.69 2.15 16.23
C TYR A 206 -8.28 1.66 14.84
N ILE A 207 -8.65 0.44 14.47
CA ILE A 207 -8.35 -0.09 13.13
C ILE A 207 -9.41 0.41 12.15
N LEU A 208 -9.02 1.19 11.15
CA LEU A 208 -9.89 1.54 10.03
C LEU A 208 -9.98 0.41 9.00
N GLY A 209 -8.89 -0.27 8.77
CA GLY A 209 -8.81 -1.40 7.84
C GLY A 209 -7.50 -2.18 7.93
N PRO A 210 -7.48 -3.41 7.45
CA PRO A 210 -8.54 -4.21 6.82
C PRO A 210 -9.44 -4.95 7.82
N CYS A 211 -8.98 -5.10 9.10
CA CYS A 211 -9.67 -5.94 10.08
C CYS A 211 -11.06 -5.38 10.40
N PRO A 212 -12.11 -6.22 10.45
CA PRO A 212 -13.45 -5.80 10.83
C PRO A 212 -13.66 -5.80 12.36
N HIS A 213 -12.59 -5.87 13.15
CA HIS A 213 -12.64 -5.92 14.62
C HIS A 213 -11.28 -5.59 15.23
N HIS A 214 -11.27 -5.27 16.54
CA HIS A 214 -10.06 -5.05 17.34
C HIS A 214 -9.56 -6.29 18.09
N ASN A 215 -10.30 -7.41 18.08
CA ASN A 215 -9.90 -8.66 18.72
C ASN A 215 -8.60 -9.22 18.11
N GLY A 216 -7.96 -10.19 18.78
CA GLY A 216 -6.79 -10.88 18.25
C GLY A 216 -7.02 -11.39 16.81
N CYS A 217 -5.98 -11.44 16.00
CA CYS A 217 -6.10 -11.94 14.64
C CYS A 217 -6.42 -13.45 14.67
N PRO A 218 -7.47 -13.92 13.97
CA PRO A 218 -7.86 -15.33 13.99
C PRO A 218 -7.00 -16.23 13.10
N LEU A 219 -6.13 -15.66 12.26
CA LEU A 219 -5.24 -16.44 11.40
C LEU A 219 -4.04 -16.94 12.20
N THR A 220 -3.77 -18.24 12.12
CA THR A 220 -2.74 -18.93 12.88
C THR A 220 -1.87 -19.84 12.00
N GLY A 221 -0.74 -20.26 12.51
CA GLY A 221 0.17 -21.19 11.83
C GLY A 221 0.78 -20.59 10.56
N ASN A 222 0.63 -21.27 9.44
CA ASN A 222 1.17 -20.84 8.14
C ASN A 222 0.19 -19.98 7.32
N ASP A 223 -0.94 -19.57 7.91
CA ASP A 223 -1.93 -18.73 7.23
C ASP A 223 -1.70 -17.25 7.54
N TRP A 224 -1.85 -16.37 6.53
CA TRP A 224 -1.62 -14.94 6.68
C TRP A 224 -2.59 -14.10 5.84
N CYS A 225 -2.92 -12.92 6.35
CA CYS A 225 -3.79 -11.96 5.68
C CYS A 225 -3.00 -11.17 4.63
N HIS A 226 -3.45 -11.25 3.38
CA HIS A 226 -2.92 -10.44 2.29
C HIS A 226 -4.03 -10.14 1.28
N PHE A 227 -3.82 -9.07 0.54
CA PHE A 227 -4.71 -8.60 -0.53
C PHE A 227 -3.93 -8.53 -1.83
N SER A 228 -4.62 -8.27 -2.92
CA SER A 228 -3.97 -8.06 -4.21
C SER A 228 -4.64 -6.92 -4.97
N VAL A 229 -3.84 -6.20 -5.74
CA VAL A 229 -4.33 -5.25 -6.73
C VAL A 229 -3.81 -5.68 -8.09
N ARG A 230 -4.69 -5.63 -9.10
CA ARG A 230 -4.33 -5.93 -10.48
C ARG A 230 -3.96 -4.66 -11.20
N LEU A 231 -2.69 -4.53 -11.56
CA LEU A 231 -2.21 -3.43 -12.37
C LEU A 231 -2.13 -3.81 -13.85
N GLN A 232 -2.47 -2.87 -14.71
CA GLN A 232 -2.24 -3.01 -16.16
C GLN A 232 -0.78 -2.66 -16.44
N ARG A 233 -0.06 -3.62 -17.04
CA ARG A 233 1.35 -3.38 -17.40
C ARG A 233 1.44 -2.42 -18.57
N GLN A 234 2.11 -1.31 -18.36
CA GLN A 234 2.49 -0.39 -19.43
C GLN A 234 3.41 -1.08 -20.44
N GLU A 235 3.50 -0.56 -21.66
CA GLU A 235 4.30 -1.17 -22.72
C GLU A 235 5.78 -1.32 -22.32
N TYR A 236 6.37 -0.25 -21.75
CA TYR A 236 7.75 -0.29 -21.28
C TYR A 236 7.97 -1.34 -20.19
N HIS A 237 7.00 -1.51 -19.27
CA HIS A 237 7.06 -2.51 -18.21
C HIS A 237 7.10 -3.93 -18.79
N ARG A 238 6.26 -4.23 -19.80
CA ARG A 238 6.29 -5.51 -20.51
C ARG A 238 7.60 -5.75 -21.24
N ARG A 239 8.12 -4.72 -21.91
CA ARG A 239 9.39 -4.79 -22.65
C ARG A 239 10.57 -5.04 -21.71
N LEU A 240 10.61 -4.40 -20.54
CA LEU A 240 11.69 -4.59 -19.54
C LEU A 240 11.64 -5.96 -18.86
N LYS A 241 10.46 -6.44 -18.48
CA LYS A 241 10.30 -7.77 -17.86
C LYS A 241 10.34 -8.94 -18.87
N GLY A 242 10.30 -8.67 -20.16
CA GLY A 242 10.26 -9.72 -21.19
C GLY A 242 9.00 -10.60 -21.12
N VAL A 243 7.87 -10.05 -20.66
CA VAL A 243 6.63 -10.78 -20.43
C VAL A 243 5.54 -10.35 -21.41
N SER A 244 4.75 -11.33 -21.91
CA SER A 244 3.63 -11.07 -22.81
C SER A 244 2.34 -10.69 -22.06
N LEU A 245 2.17 -11.10 -20.80
CA LEU A 245 0.96 -10.88 -20.03
C LEU A 245 0.74 -9.40 -19.76
N GLY A 246 -0.44 -8.88 -20.13
CA GLY A 246 -0.80 -7.46 -20.03
C GLY A 246 -1.06 -6.96 -18.61
N TYR A 247 -1.07 -7.83 -17.60
CA TYR A 247 -1.34 -7.48 -16.22
C TYR A 247 -0.40 -8.19 -15.23
N GLU A 248 -0.35 -7.68 -14.01
CA GLU A 248 0.34 -8.27 -12.86
C GLU A 248 -0.53 -8.09 -11.61
N ASP A 249 -0.54 -9.07 -10.73
CA ASP A 249 -1.21 -8.99 -9.43
C ASP A 249 -0.15 -8.71 -8.35
N GLU A 250 -0.11 -7.49 -7.81
CA GLU A 250 0.74 -7.14 -6.68
C GLU A 250 0.05 -7.53 -5.37
N LYS A 251 0.73 -8.36 -4.57
CA LYS A 251 0.24 -8.80 -3.26
C LYS A 251 0.80 -7.93 -2.15
N TYR A 252 -0.07 -7.53 -1.22
CA TYR A 252 0.30 -6.68 -0.09
C TYR A 252 -0.47 -7.05 1.17
N SER A 253 0.11 -6.73 2.33
CA SER A 253 -0.56 -6.67 3.63
C SER A 253 -0.57 -5.24 4.10
N TYR A 254 -1.65 -4.78 4.73
CA TYR A 254 -1.75 -3.40 5.16
C TYR A 254 -2.48 -3.24 6.48
N LEU A 255 -2.30 -2.08 7.09
CA LEU A 255 -3.02 -1.63 8.27
C LEU A 255 -3.22 -0.12 8.20
N ILE A 256 -4.46 0.33 8.33
CA ILE A 256 -4.76 1.74 8.58
C ILE A 256 -5.34 1.84 9.99
N LEU A 257 -4.74 2.71 10.77
CA LEU A 257 -5.15 3.03 12.13
C LEU A 257 -5.68 4.45 12.20
N SER A 258 -6.72 4.66 13.00
CA SER A 258 -7.37 5.94 13.25
C SER A 258 -7.16 6.38 14.69
N LYS A 259 -7.05 7.70 14.91
CA LYS A 259 -7.09 8.33 16.23
C LYS A 259 -8.50 8.32 16.83
N GLU A 260 -9.51 8.27 15.97
CA GLU A 260 -10.91 8.29 16.36
C GLU A 260 -11.54 6.91 16.17
N SER A 261 -12.63 6.66 16.91
CA SER A 261 -13.40 5.43 16.79
C SER A 261 -14.00 5.28 15.40
N VAL A 262 -14.02 4.03 14.94
CA VAL A 262 -14.52 3.68 13.60
C VAL A 262 -15.62 2.63 13.69
N THR A 263 -16.57 2.68 12.76
CA THR A 263 -17.57 1.63 12.60
C THR A 263 -17.01 0.54 11.71
N HIS A 264 -17.07 -0.70 12.18
CA HIS A 264 -16.60 -1.86 11.43
C HIS A 264 -17.72 -2.53 10.64
N PRO A 265 -17.41 -3.10 9.46
CA PRO A 265 -18.29 -4.06 8.81
C PRO A 265 -18.39 -5.33 9.67
N LYS A 266 -19.45 -6.13 9.49
CA LYS A 266 -19.63 -7.40 10.22
C LYS A 266 -18.51 -8.41 9.94
N ALA A 267 -18.01 -8.41 8.70
CA ALA A 267 -16.89 -9.24 8.29
C ALA A 267 -16.11 -8.65 7.11
N ARG A 268 -14.98 -9.27 6.79
CA ARG A 268 -14.14 -8.94 5.64
C ARG A 268 -13.85 -10.19 4.82
N VAL A 269 -14.01 -10.10 3.49
CA VAL A 269 -13.60 -11.17 2.57
C VAL A 269 -12.07 -11.27 2.55
N ILE A 270 -11.52 -12.38 3.04
CA ILE A 270 -10.06 -12.55 3.21
C ILE A 270 -9.40 -13.52 2.23
N ARG A 271 -10.19 -14.12 1.34
CA ARG A 271 -9.70 -14.95 0.23
C ARG A 271 -10.49 -14.64 -1.05
N PRO A 272 -9.91 -14.84 -2.23
CA PRO A 272 -10.67 -14.72 -3.47
C PRO A 272 -11.94 -15.60 -3.43
N PRO A 273 -13.13 -15.03 -3.65
CA PRO A 273 -14.36 -15.81 -3.66
C PRO A 273 -14.33 -16.88 -4.74
N ARG A 274 -14.88 -18.05 -4.42
CA ARG A 274 -14.98 -19.16 -5.36
C ARG A 274 -16.38 -19.25 -5.92
N SER A 275 -16.49 -19.01 -7.25
CA SER A 275 -17.74 -19.12 -7.99
C SER A 275 -17.88 -20.52 -8.60
N LEU A 276 -18.96 -21.20 -8.24
CA LEU A 276 -19.32 -22.51 -8.77
C LEU A 276 -20.75 -22.44 -9.35
N PRO A 277 -21.16 -23.38 -10.21
CA PRO A 277 -22.53 -23.38 -10.74
C PRO A 277 -23.57 -23.34 -9.60
N GLY A 278 -24.30 -22.24 -9.51
CA GLY A 278 -25.38 -22.03 -8.54
C GLY A 278 -24.96 -21.71 -7.12
N ARG A 279 -23.68 -21.50 -6.83
CA ARG A 279 -23.16 -21.15 -5.48
C ARG A 279 -21.93 -20.26 -5.52
N GLN A 280 -21.78 -19.45 -4.46
CA GLN A 280 -20.62 -18.63 -4.16
C GLN A 280 -20.08 -19.02 -2.78
N ILE A 281 -18.77 -19.15 -2.65
CA ILE A 281 -18.11 -19.52 -1.40
C ILE A 281 -17.15 -18.42 -1.01
N PHE A 282 -17.25 -17.95 0.25
CA PHE A 282 -16.46 -16.88 0.83
C PHE A 282 -15.75 -17.36 2.09
N ASP A 283 -14.50 -16.99 2.26
CA ASP A 283 -13.78 -17.07 3.52
C ASP A 283 -13.78 -15.66 4.14
N LEU A 284 -14.42 -15.52 5.29
CA LEU A 284 -14.71 -14.24 5.95
C LEU A 284 -13.95 -14.15 7.28
N CYS A 285 -13.27 -13.03 7.52
CA CYS A 285 -12.79 -12.68 8.86
C CYS A 285 -13.93 -12.00 9.61
N THR A 286 -14.24 -12.47 10.80
CA THR A 286 -15.26 -11.94 11.70
C THR A 286 -14.69 -11.72 13.09
N SER A 287 -15.41 -11.02 13.98
CA SER A 287 -15.03 -10.87 15.39
C SER A 287 -14.89 -12.19 16.16
N ASN A 288 -15.51 -13.26 15.65
CA ASN A 288 -15.53 -14.59 16.26
C ASN A 288 -14.59 -15.60 15.59
N GLY A 289 -13.79 -15.14 14.60
CA GLY A 289 -12.86 -16.02 13.89
C GLY A 289 -13.05 -16.00 12.37
N VAL A 290 -12.50 -17.01 11.69
CA VAL A 290 -12.68 -17.19 10.25
C VAL A 290 -13.90 -18.05 9.99
N LEU A 291 -14.83 -17.53 9.18
CA LEU A 291 -16.08 -18.21 8.80
C LEU A 291 -16.05 -18.52 7.29
N ARG A 292 -16.38 -19.76 6.91
CA ARG A 292 -16.68 -20.11 5.52
C ARG A 292 -18.18 -20.03 5.26
N LYS A 293 -18.59 -19.03 4.45
CA LYS A 293 -19.99 -18.82 4.06
C LYS A 293 -20.21 -19.31 2.63
N THR A 294 -21.28 -20.09 2.43
CA THR A 294 -21.71 -20.49 1.09
C THR A 294 -23.09 -19.89 0.83
N LEU A 295 -23.22 -19.13 -0.25
CA LEU A 295 -24.51 -18.65 -0.76
C LEU A 295 -24.89 -19.43 -2.01
N THR A 296 -26.17 -19.72 -2.14
CA THR A 296 -26.78 -20.46 -3.26
C THR A 296 -27.85 -19.63 -3.94
N LYS A 297 -28.34 -20.08 -5.08
CA LYS A 297 -29.47 -19.40 -5.76
C LYS A 297 -30.71 -19.27 -4.88
N LYS A 298 -30.87 -20.16 -3.87
CA LYS A 298 -32.00 -20.11 -2.92
C LYS A 298 -31.93 -18.89 -2.00
N ASP A 299 -30.73 -18.34 -1.77
CA ASP A 299 -30.50 -17.13 -0.96
C ASP A 299 -30.88 -15.84 -1.71
N GLY A 300 -31.46 -15.94 -2.91
CA GLY A 300 -32.13 -14.86 -3.63
C GLY A 300 -31.30 -13.59 -3.81
N PRO A 301 -31.73 -12.45 -3.17
CA PRO A 301 -31.02 -11.17 -3.30
C PRO A 301 -29.59 -11.20 -2.77
N ALA A 302 -29.32 -11.85 -1.65
CA ALA A 302 -28.00 -11.99 -1.06
C ALA A 302 -27.01 -12.69 -2.03
N PHE A 303 -27.44 -13.78 -2.67
CA PHE A 303 -26.64 -14.46 -3.70
C PHE A 303 -26.31 -13.56 -4.88
N LYS A 304 -27.27 -12.70 -5.32
CA LYS A 304 -27.04 -11.75 -6.42
C LYS A 304 -26.02 -10.69 -6.05
N ALA A 305 -26.16 -10.08 -4.87
CA ALA A 305 -25.24 -9.06 -4.34
C ALA A 305 -23.81 -9.63 -4.18
N ALA A 306 -23.71 -10.81 -3.60
CA ALA A 306 -22.43 -11.46 -3.32
C ALA A 306 -21.59 -11.79 -4.57
N LYS A 307 -22.18 -11.87 -5.78
CA LYS A 307 -21.43 -12.11 -7.03
C LYS A 307 -20.40 -11.03 -7.35
N HIS A 308 -20.59 -9.81 -6.84
CA HIS A 308 -19.73 -8.68 -7.09
C HIS A 308 -18.61 -8.53 -6.05
N LEU A 309 -18.72 -9.24 -4.93
CA LEU A 309 -17.72 -9.18 -3.86
C LEU A 309 -16.37 -9.76 -4.31
N ARG A 310 -15.33 -9.09 -3.89
CA ARG A 310 -13.93 -9.41 -4.17
C ARG A 310 -13.15 -9.59 -2.87
N LEU A 311 -11.93 -10.07 -2.98
CA LEU A 311 -10.95 -10.08 -1.90
C LEU A 311 -10.78 -8.66 -1.34
N GLY A 312 -10.98 -8.50 -0.04
CA GLY A 312 -10.85 -7.23 0.67
C GLY A 312 -12.17 -6.47 0.87
N ASP A 313 -13.26 -6.88 0.24
CA ASP A 313 -14.54 -6.19 0.39
C ASP A 313 -15.17 -6.42 1.78
N ALA A 314 -15.89 -5.41 2.25
CA ALA A 314 -16.73 -5.50 3.44
C ALA A 314 -17.90 -6.48 3.22
N TRP A 315 -18.31 -7.12 4.31
CA TRP A 315 -19.47 -7.99 4.32
C TRP A 315 -20.41 -7.55 5.45
N ASP A 316 -21.58 -7.06 5.08
CA ASP A 316 -22.59 -6.54 6.02
C ASP A 316 -23.93 -7.32 5.98
N ASP A 317 -23.99 -8.40 5.19
CA ASP A 317 -25.21 -9.18 5.01
C ASP A 317 -25.58 -9.99 6.26
N ASP A 318 -26.84 -9.83 6.73
CA ASP A 318 -27.44 -10.55 7.85
C ASP A 318 -28.00 -11.94 7.47
N SER A 319 -27.93 -12.36 6.21
CA SER A 319 -28.46 -13.62 5.75
C SER A 319 -27.68 -14.80 6.34
N GLY A 320 -28.04 -15.19 7.56
CA GLY A 320 -27.65 -16.45 8.21
C GLY A 320 -26.82 -16.29 9.47
N SER A 321 -27.41 -15.85 10.53
CA SER A 321 -27.12 -16.31 11.90
C SER A 321 -27.77 -17.67 12.13
#